data_3d733bc2d3e256593719daccfc77f27b
#
_entry.id   3d733bc2d3e256593719daccfc77f27b
#
_cell.length_a   1.000
_cell.length_b   1.000
_cell.length_c   1.000
_cell.angle_alpha   90.00
_cell.angle_beta   90.00
_cell.angle_gamma   90.00
#
_symmetry.space_group_name_H-M   'P 1'
#
loop_
_entity.id
_entity.type
_entity.pdbx_description
1 polymer ?
#
loop_
_entity_poly.entity_id
_entity_poly.type
_entity_poly.pdbx_seq_one_letter_code
_entity_poly.pdbx_strand_id
1 'polypeptide(L)'
;MGFQKCLYPIQKFDSDTERRFAVILERDAQKWFRPVKGQFQIYYQFGAVQAEYIPDFVAETDDAILMVETKKRDELKSDEVQAKATAAARWCQQASDYAASVGGKPWHYLLLPHDEITEALRLRDFLRFVLRG
;
A
#
# COMPACT_ATOMS: atom_id res chain seq x y z
N MET A 1 12.75 -19.63 -2.82
CA MET A 1 11.32 -19.93 -2.85
C MET A 1 10.51 -18.66 -3.10
N GLY A 2 9.64 -18.69 -4.09
CA GLY A 2 8.79 -17.57 -4.41
C GLY A 2 7.49 -17.59 -3.61
N PHE A 3 6.78 -16.46 -3.59
CA PHE A 3 5.46 -16.37 -3.02
C PHE A 3 4.43 -16.82 -4.06
N GLN A 4 3.42 -17.57 -3.63
CA GLN A 4 2.44 -18.14 -4.56
C GLN A 4 1.34 -17.16 -4.94
N LYS A 5 0.97 -16.25 -4.04
CA LYS A 5 -0.10 -15.27 -4.28
C LYS A 5 0.40 -13.96 -4.86
N CYS A 6 1.70 -13.79 -4.96
CA CYS A 6 2.29 -12.63 -5.60
C CYS A 6 2.17 -12.78 -7.12
N LEU A 7 1.79 -11.70 -7.79
CA LEU A 7 1.66 -11.69 -9.25
C LEU A 7 3.00 -11.86 -9.95
N TYR A 8 4.10 -11.53 -9.26
CA TYR A 8 5.45 -11.69 -9.75
C TYR A 8 6.18 -12.65 -8.83
N PRO A 9 6.66 -13.80 -9.31
CA PRO A 9 7.14 -14.88 -8.43
C PRO A 9 8.44 -14.59 -7.68
N ILE A 10 9.24 -13.62 -8.14
CA ILE A 10 10.48 -13.24 -7.48
C ILE A 10 10.39 -11.78 -7.10
N GLN A 11 10.56 -11.48 -5.81
CA GLN A 11 10.46 -10.12 -5.29
C GLN A 11 11.73 -9.73 -4.55
N LYS A 12 12.16 -8.48 -4.75
CA LYS A 12 13.20 -7.86 -3.93
C LYS A 12 12.54 -6.96 -2.90
N PHE A 13 13.08 -6.94 -1.70
CA PHE A 13 12.59 -6.09 -0.63
C PHE A 13 13.70 -5.17 -0.16
N ASP A 14 13.35 -3.90 0.03
CA ASP A 14 14.32 -2.89 0.46
C ASP A 14 14.59 -2.95 1.96
N SER A 15 13.77 -3.67 2.71
CA SER A 15 13.93 -3.79 4.15
C SER A 15 13.35 -5.10 4.66
N ASP A 16 13.80 -5.48 5.87
CA ASP A 16 13.24 -6.67 6.54
C ASP A 16 11.76 -6.45 6.90
N THR A 17 11.36 -5.22 7.21
CA THR A 17 9.97 -4.89 7.48
C THR A 17 9.08 -5.20 6.28
N GLU A 18 9.53 -4.83 5.09
CA GLU A 18 8.78 -5.12 3.86
C GLU A 18 8.66 -6.63 3.65
N ARG A 19 9.76 -7.36 3.91
CA ARG A 19 9.73 -8.82 3.78
C ARG A 19 8.73 -9.44 4.76
N ARG A 20 8.69 -8.95 6.00
CA ARG A 20 7.73 -9.46 7.00
C ARG A 20 6.28 -9.16 6.60
N PHE A 21 6.04 -7.97 6.04
CA PHE A 21 4.70 -7.65 5.58
C PHE A 21 4.30 -8.52 4.39
N ALA A 22 5.23 -8.83 3.49
CA ALA A 22 4.97 -9.74 2.37
C ALA A 22 4.55 -11.12 2.86
N VAL A 23 5.12 -11.60 3.97
CA VAL A 23 4.70 -12.88 4.57
C VAL A 23 3.24 -12.80 5.03
N ILE A 24 2.83 -11.68 5.63
CA ILE A 24 1.44 -11.47 6.04
C ILE A 24 0.52 -11.47 4.82
N LEU A 25 0.92 -10.79 3.74
CA LEU A 25 0.13 -10.74 2.51
C LEU A 25 -0.01 -12.13 1.88
N GLU A 26 1.09 -12.90 1.85
CA GLU A 26 1.05 -14.25 1.28
C GLU A 26 0.09 -15.15 2.05
N ARG A 27 -0.01 -14.94 3.36
CA ARG A 27 -0.90 -15.72 4.21
C ARG A 27 -2.37 -15.29 4.10
N ASP A 28 -2.63 -13.97 4.06
CA ASP A 28 -3.96 -13.42 4.29
C ASP A 28 -4.63 -12.79 3.07
N ALA A 29 -3.87 -12.35 2.06
CA ALA A 29 -4.45 -11.74 0.86
C ALA A 29 -4.80 -12.79 -0.18
N GLN A 30 -5.72 -12.44 -1.08
CA GLN A 30 -6.02 -13.29 -2.24
C GLN A 30 -4.90 -13.25 -3.26
N LYS A 31 -4.39 -12.05 -3.52
CA LYS A 31 -3.21 -11.82 -4.37
C LYS A 31 -2.60 -10.48 -4.00
N TRP A 32 -1.33 -10.31 -4.36
CA TRP A 32 -0.62 -9.07 -4.05
C TRP A 32 0.55 -8.90 -5.02
N PHE A 33 1.04 -7.67 -5.10
CA PHE A 33 2.25 -7.39 -5.88
C PHE A 33 2.91 -6.10 -5.36
N ARG A 34 4.14 -5.88 -5.82
CA ARG A 34 4.87 -4.63 -5.56
C ARG A 34 4.77 -3.77 -6.82
N PRO A 35 4.14 -2.58 -6.72
CA PRO A 35 4.01 -1.70 -7.87
C PRO A 35 5.35 -1.23 -8.43
N VAL A 36 5.35 -0.92 -9.71
CA VAL A 36 6.53 -0.39 -10.40
C VAL A 36 6.20 0.98 -10.99
N LYS A 37 7.25 1.72 -11.34
CA LYS A 37 7.13 3.06 -11.91
C LYS A 37 6.18 3.04 -13.12
N GLY A 38 5.30 4.03 -13.17
CA GLY A 38 4.36 4.21 -14.29
C GLY A 38 3.09 3.38 -14.19
N GLN A 39 3.01 2.43 -13.25
CA GLN A 39 1.90 1.49 -13.19
C GLN A 39 0.60 2.15 -12.73
N PHE A 40 0.65 3.00 -11.69
CA PHE A 40 -0.53 3.68 -11.15
C PHE A 40 -0.59 5.16 -11.49
N GLN A 41 0.56 5.78 -11.81
CA GLN A 41 0.65 7.19 -12.16
C GLN A 41 0.05 8.11 -11.10
N ILE A 42 0.41 7.85 -9.84
CA ILE A 42 0.01 8.70 -8.72
C ILE A 42 1.07 9.78 -8.58
N TYR A 43 0.68 11.05 -8.71
CA TYR A 43 1.61 12.16 -8.64
C TYR A 43 1.38 12.97 -7.38
N TYR A 44 2.48 13.39 -6.74
CA TYR A 44 2.44 14.27 -5.58
C TYR A 44 3.36 15.44 -5.84
N GLN A 45 3.11 16.53 -5.14
CA GLN A 45 3.95 17.71 -5.23
C GLN A 45 4.58 17.98 -3.89
N PHE A 46 5.92 18.19 -3.90
CA PHE A 46 6.69 18.50 -2.71
C PHE A 46 7.58 19.69 -3.04
N GLY A 47 7.24 20.87 -2.48
CA GLY A 47 7.88 22.11 -2.87
C GLY A 47 7.65 22.41 -4.34
N ALA A 48 8.72 22.64 -5.08
CA ALA A 48 8.64 22.92 -6.51
C ALA A 48 8.71 21.65 -7.37
N VAL A 49 8.82 20.48 -6.76
CA VAL A 49 9.02 19.20 -7.46
C VAL A 49 7.70 18.46 -7.54
N GLN A 50 7.36 17.97 -8.74
CA GLN A 50 6.28 17.02 -8.94
C GLN A 50 6.91 15.67 -9.26
N ALA A 51 6.49 14.61 -8.57
CA ALA A 51 7.07 13.30 -8.74
C ALA A 51 6.01 12.22 -8.65
N GLU A 52 6.32 11.06 -9.21
CA GLU A 52 5.45 9.90 -9.12
C GLU A 52 5.67 9.20 -7.78
N TYR A 53 4.57 8.86 -7.12
CA TYR A 53 4.60 8.04 -5.91
C TYR A 53 4.41 6.58 -6.27
N ILE A 54 5.31 5.72 -5.80
CA ILE A 54 5.23 4.28 -6.02
C ILE A 54 5.01 3.62 -4.65
N PRO A 55 3.81 3.08 -4.37
CA PRO A 55 3.57 2.41 -3.09
C PRO A 55 4.36 1.13 -2.95
N ASP A 56 4.54 0.67 -1.72
CA ASP A 56 5.29 -0.55 -1.46
C ASP A 56 4.55 -1.81 -1.91
N PHE A 57 3.23 -1.87 -1.68
CA PHE A 57 2.42 -3.05 -1.98
C PHE A 57 1.02 -2.68 -2.44
N VAL A 58 0.46 -3.55 -3.28
CA VAL A 58 -0.98 -3.56 -3.54
C VAL A 58 -1.46 -4.99 -3.31
N ALA A 59 -2.56 -5.13 -2.56
CA ALA A 59 -3.07 -6.44 -2.18
C ALA A 59 -4.60 -6.47 -2.30
N GLU A 60 -5.11 -7.58 -2.81
CA GLU A 60 -6.55 -7.79 -2.90
C GLU A 60 -7.00 -8.73 -1.79
N THR A 61 -8.05 -8.32 -1.06
CA THR A 61 -8.75 -9.15 -0.08
C THR A 61 -10.15 -9.46 -0.61
N ASP A 62 -10.95 -10.20 0.18
CA ASP A 62 -12.33 -10.49 -0.20
C ASP A 62 -13.14 -9.21 -0.40
N ASP A 63 -12.88 -8.18 0.40
CA ASP A 63 -13.74 -7.00 0.50
C ASP A 63 -13.12 -5.73 -0.08
N ALA A 64 -11.83 -5.69 -0.34
CA ALA A 64 -11.16 -4.44 -0.70
C ALA A 64 -9.86 -4.69 -1.43
N ILE A 65 -9.33 -3.62 -2.04
CA ILE A 65 -7.97 -3.58 -2.55
C ILE A 65 -7.20 -2.59 -1.69
N LEU A 66 -6.05 -3.02 -1.16
CA LEU A 66 -5.26 -2.24 -0.23
C LEU A 66 -3.99 -1.75 -0.91
N MET A 67 -3.75 -0.46 -0.85
CA MET A 67 -2.50 0.16 -1.27
C MET A 67 -1.71 0.49 -0.01
N VAL A 68 -0.50 -0.06 0.11
CA VAL A 68 0.20 -0.06 1.39
C VAL A 68 1.59 0.56 1.25
N GLU A 69 1.90 1.43 2.19
CA GLU A 69 3.23 2.00 2.37
C GLU A 69 3.70 1.69 3.79
N THR A 70 4.96 1.25 3.94
CA THR A 70 5.57 1.06 5.24
C THR A 70 6.63 2.13 5.46
N LYS A 71 6.67 2.72 6.66
CA LYS A 71 7.64 3.78 7.00
C LYS A 71 8.05 3.66 8.45
N LYS A 72 9.29 4.06 8.74
CA LYS A 72 9.73 4.21 10.13
C LYS A 72 8.86 5.25 10.82
N ARG A 73 8.61 5.02 12.11
CA ARG A 73 7.71 5.90 12.87
C ARG A 73 8.18 7.35 12.87
N ASP A 74 9.48 7.58 12.94
CA ASP A 74 10.03 8.95 12.96
C ASP A 74 9.93 9.65 11.59
N GLU A 75 9.63 8.91 10.52
CA GLU A 75 9.45 9.49 9.19
C GLU A 75 8.00 9.77 8.84
N LEU A 76 7.05 9.24 9.62
CA LEU A 76 5.62 9.34 9.28
C LEU A 76 5.12 10.77 9.19
N LYS A 77 5.67 11.69 9.98
CA LYS A 77 5.22 13.08 10.02
C LYS A 77 5.98 14.00 9.10
N SER A 78 6.96 13.47 8.32
CA SER A 78 7.70 14.31 7.39
C SER A 78 6.76 14.88 6.33
N ASP A 79 7.07 16.09 5.84
CA ASP A 79 6.23 16.74 4.84
C ASP A 79 6.16 15.93 3.56
N GLU A 80 7.25 15.30 3.16
CA GLU A 80 7.27 14.48 1.95
C GLU A 80 6.38 13.25 2.09
N VAL A 81 6.47 12.53 3.20
CA VAL A 81 5.63 11.35 3.44
C VAL A 81 4.17 11.74 3.47
N GLN A 82 3.84 12.88 4.10
CA GLN A 82 2.47 13.34 4.16
C GLN A 82 1.95 13.77 2.78
N ALA A 83 2.78 14.37 1.94
CA ALA A 83 2.41 14.72 0.58
C ALA A 83 2.10 13.46 -0.25
N LYS A 84 2.94 12.44 -0.13
CA LYS A 84 2.71 11.15 -0.80
C LYS A 84 1.43 10.50 -0.30
N ALA A 85 1.22 10.47 1.00
CA ALA A 85 0.05 9.84 1.61
C ALA A 85 -1.25 10.54 1.19
N THR A 86 -1.24 11.87 1.14
CA THR A 86 -2.40 12.63 0.70
C THR A 86 -2.75 12.30 -0.75
N ALA A 87 -1.75 12.28 -1.63
CA ALA A 87 -1.96 11.95 -3.04
C ALA A 87 -2.49 10.53 -3.21
N ALA A 88 -1.92 9.57 -2.46
CA ALA A 88 -2.33 8.17 -2.54
C ALA A 88 -3.74 7.96 -2.01
N ALA A 89 -4.09 8.60 -0.88
CA ALA A 89 -5.44 8.49 -0.32
C ALA A 89 -6.48 9.06 -1.27
N ARG A 90 -6.15 10.19 -1.92
CA ARG A 90 -7.05 10.80 -2.92
C ARG A 90 -7.22 9.88 -4.12
N TRP A 91 -6.12 9.30 -4.60
CA TRP A 91 -6.18 8.35 -5.71
C TRP A 91 -7.07 7.16 -5.37
N CYS A 92 -6.93 6.62 -4.15
CA CYS A 92 -7.75 5.49 -3.69
C CYS A 92 -9.22 5.88 -3.58
N GLN A 93 -9.53 7.13 -3.18
CA GLN A 93 -10.91 7.60 -3.12
C GLN A 93 -11.52 7.64 -4.51
N GLN A 94 -10.78 8.16 -5.49
CA GLN A 94 -11.26 8.21 -6.87
C GLN A 94 -11.43 6.82 -7.45
N ALA A 95 -10.51 5.91 -7.17
CA ALA A 95 -10.62 4.52 -7.63
C ALA A 95 -11.82 3.84 -6.98
N SER A 96 -12.11 4.13 -5.70
CA SER A 96 -13.26 3.57 -5.00
C SER A 96 -14.57 4.08 -5.60
N ASP A 97 -14.63 5.38 -5.94
CA ASP A 97 -15.82 5.95 -6.55
C ASP A 97 -16.10 5.31 -7.91
N TYR A 98 -15.06 5.10 -8.70
CA TYR A 98 -15.22 4.40 -9.98
C TYR A 98 -15.64 2.96 -9.77
N ALA A 99 -15.01 2.26 -8.83
CA ALA A 99 -15.32 0.85 -8.54
C ALA A 99 -16.78 0.70 -8.12
N ALA A 100 -17.30 1.61 -7.30
CA ALA A 100 -18.68 1.58 -6.86
C ALA A 100 -19.65 1.65 -8.05
N SER A 101 -19.28 2.39 -9.11
CA SER A 101 -20.14 2.53 -10.28
C SER A 101 -20.18 1.28 -11.16
N VAL A 102 -19.20 0.37 -11.01
CA VAL A 102 -19.09 -0.84 -11.84
C VAL A 102 -19.15 -2.14 -11.03
N GLY A 103 -19.49 -2.04 -9.73
CA GLY A 103 -19.59 -3.21 -8.87
C GLY A 103 -18.26 -3.80 -8.43
N GLY A 104 -17.18 -3.00 -8.49
CA GLY A 104 -15.86 -3.43 -8.04
C GLY A 104 -15.63 -3.21 -6.56
N LYS A 105 -14.46 -3.64 -6.08
CA LYS A 105 -14.08 -3.50 -4.68
C LYS A 105 -13.54 -2.11 -4.39
N PRO A 106 -13.79 -1.57 -3.18
CA PRO A 106 -13.20 -0.28 -2.81
C PRO A 106 -11.69 -0.39 -2.60
N TRP A 107 -11.00 0.73 -2.77
CA TRP A 107 -9.56 0.88 -2.54
C TRP A 107 -9.33 1.63 -1.25
N HIS A 108 -8.38 1.17 -0.44
CA HIS A 108 -7.98 1.84 0.79
C HIS A 108 -6.47 2.03 0.83
N TYR A 109 -6.02 3.17 1.30
CA TYR A 109 -4.61 3.45 1.48
C TYR A 109 -4.22 3.26 2.94
N LEU A 110 -3.16 2.46 3.17
CA LEU A 110 -2.63 2.19 4.50
C LEU A 110 -1.21 2.73 4.60
N LEU A 111 -0.95 3.57 5.59
CA LEU A 111 0.38 4.03 5.93
C LEU A 111 0.76 3.38 7.25
N LEU A 112 1.68 2.40 7.20
CA LEU A 112 1.98 1.53 8.33
C LEU A 112 3.31 1.87 8.98
N PRO A 113 3.34 2.14 10.29
CA PRO A 113 4.61 2.26 11.01
C PRO A 113 5.34 0.92 11.02
N HIS A 114 6.66 0.94 10.82
CA HIS A 114 7.47 -0.29 10.84
C HIS A 114 7.31 -1.07 12.14
N ASP A 115 7.21 -0.38 13.26
CA ASP A 115 7.16 -1.02 14.58
C ASP A 115 5.82 -1.70 14.88
N GLU A 116 4.81 -1.52 14.01
CA GLU A 116 3.53 -2.21 14.13
C GLU A 116 3.49 -3.51 13.31
N ILE A 117 4.49 -3.75 12.46
CA ILE A 117 4.44 -4.89 11.54
C ILE A 117 5.11 -6.09 12.19
N THR A 118 4.30 -7.04 12.64
CA THR A 118 4.74 -8.33 13.15
C THR A 118 3.97 -9.44 12.46
N GLU A 119 4.61 -10.58 12.26
CA GLU A 119 3.97 -11.71 11.57
C GLU A 119 2.85 -12.34 12.41
N ALA A 120 2.75 -11.99 13.68
CA ALA A 120 1.67 -12.46 14.53
C ALA A 120 0.33 -11.80 14.22
N LEU A 121 0.34 -10.61 13.58
CA LEU A 121 -0.88 -9.90 13.24
C LEU A 121 -1.46 -10.41 11.92
N ARG A 122 -2.79 -10.27 11.79
CA ARG A 122 -3.50 -10.55 10.55
C ARG A 122 -3.58 -9.29 9.71
N LEU A 123 -3.75 -9.45 8.41
CA LEU A 123 -3.88 -8.30 7.51
C LEU A 123 -5.00 -7.36 7.95
N ARG A 124 -6.13 -7.90 8.40
CA ARG A 124 -7.27 -7.10 8.86
C ARG A 124 -6.92 -6.21 10.06
N ASP A 125 -5.92 -6.58 10.85
CA ASP A 125 -5.54 -5.79 12.02
C ASP A 125 -4.91 -4.45 11.63
N PHE A 126 -4.43 -4.33 10.40
CA PHE A 126 -3.82 -3.09 9.91
C PHE A 126 -4.84 -2.11 9.32
N LEU A 127 -6.11 -2.50 9.19
CA LEU A 127 -7.13 -1.61 8.61
C LEU A 127 -7.38 -0.36 9.44
N ARG A 128 -7.00 -0.36 10.71
CA ARG A 128 -7.07 0.82 11.56
C ARG A 128 -6.17 1.96 11.07
N PHE A 129 -5.22 1.66 10.17
CA PHE A 129 -4.30 2.66 9.62
C PHE A 129 -4.78 3.23 8.28
N VAL A 130 -6.03 2.98 7.88
CA VAL A 130 -6.58 3.52 6.64
C VAL A 130 -6.60 5.04 6.70
N LEU A 131 -6.04 5.68 5.68
CA LEU A 131 -6.10 7.13 5.50
C LEU A 131 -7.11 7.46 4.42
N ARG A 132 -7.93 8.49 4.67
CA ARG A 132 -8.95 8.93 3.75
C ARG A 132 -8.54 10.24 3.08
N GLY A 133 -8.84 10.32 1.79
CA GLY A 133 -8.54 11.52 1.01
C GLY A 133 -9.57 12.62 1.15
#